data_1058652813ffa6352bc065b1bb8a4bd9
#
_entry.id   1058652813ffa6352bc065b1bb8a4bd9
#
_cell.length_a   1.000
_cell.length_b   1.000
_cell.length_c   1.000
_cell.angle_alpha   90.00
_cell.angle_beta   90.00
_cell.angle_gamma   90.00
#
_symmetry.space_group_name_H-M   'P 1'
#
loop_
_entity.id
_entity.type
_entity.pdbx_description
1 polymer ?
#
loop_
_entity_poly.entity_id
_entity_poly.type
_entity_poly.pdbx_seq_one_letter_code
_entity_poly.pdbx_strand_id
1 'polypeptide(L)'
;FIAVLFICCNFQLALAQPMQELPVDKNVRIGKLDNGLTYYIRHNALPEKRVEFYIAQKVGSILEEPQQRGLAHFLEHMAFNGTKHFPGDETGLGIVPWCETKGIKFGTNLNAYTSVDQTVYNISNVPTENINVVDSCLLILHDWSNAINLADKEIDKERGVIREEWRSRNSGMLRIMTDAQSTLYPDSKYSDCMPIGSIDVINNFPYQDIRDYYAKWYRPDLQGIVIVGDINVDEIEAKLKKVFADVKAPVNPAERIYYPVADNQEPLIYIGTDKEVKNPYVNIFFKQDATPDSLKNTIAYYATQYMVSMAMNMLNNRLNELRQTANPPFTSASAEYGNYFLAKTKEALALDASSKIDGIDLAMKTVLEEAERARRFGFTA
;
A
#
# COMPACT_ATOMS: atom_id res chain seq x y z
N PHE A 1 21.73 -15.83 -0.18
CA PHE A 1 21.93 -16.35 -1.56
C PHE A 1 21.43 -17.79 -1.75
N ILE A 2 21.39 -18.63 -0.73
CA ILE A 2 21.16 -20.08 -0.88
C ILE A 2 19.77 -20.55 -0.36
N ALA A 3 19.10 -19.84 0.56
CA ALA A 3 17.71 -20.13 0.95
C ALA A 3 16.74 -19.88 -0.20
N VAL A 4 17.01 -18.84 -0.97
CA VAL A 4 16.35 -18.51 -2.23
C VAL A 4 16.58 -19.56 -3.31
N LEU A 5 17.73 -20.25 -3.32
CA LEU A 5 18.01 -21.28 -4.33
C LEU A 5 17.11 -22.53 -4.18
N PHE A 6 16.66 -22.87 -2.98
CA PHE A 6 15.75 -24.01 -2.79
C PHE A 6 14.30 -23.65 -3.18
N ILE A 7 13.88 -22.40 -2.97
CA ILE A 7 12.63 -21.88 -3.51
C ILE A 7 12.77 -21.70 -5.04
N CYS A 8 13.92 -21.23 -5.54
CA CYS A 8 14.19 -21.09 -6.98
C CYS A 8 14.31 -22.44 -7.72
N CYS A 9 14.89 -23.48 -7.12
CA CYS A 9 14.92 -24.82 -7.77
C CYS A 9 13.52 -25.45 -7.87
N ASN A 10 12.64 -25.20 -6.89
CA ASN A 10 11.24 -25.60 -7.01
C ASN A 10 10.44 -24.69 -7.96
N PHE A 11 10.86 -23.44 -8.13
CA PHE A 11 10.29 -22.53 -9.14
C PHE A 11 10.59 -23.00 -10.58
N GLN A 12 11.79 -23.51 -10.85
CA GLN A 12 12.14 -24.10 -12.15
C GLN A 12 11.36 -25.39 -12.42
N LEU A 13 11.05 -26.20 -11.40
CA LEU A 13 10.19 -27.37 -11.55
C LEU A 13 8.71 -27.00 -11.72
N ALA A 14 8.25 -25.93 -11.08
CA ALA A 14 6.89 -25.39 -11.27
C ALA A 14 6.72 -24.73 -12.65
N LEU A 15 7.77 -24.14 -13.21
CA LEU A 15 7.79 -23.58 -14.58
C LEU A 15 7.76 -24.68 -15.67
N ALA A 16 8.03 -25.95 -15.33
CA ALA A 16 7.93 -27.08 -16.25
C ALA A 16 6.46 -27.59 -16.41
N GLN A 17 5.53 -27.15 -15.58
CA GLN A 17 4.10 -27.34 -15.79
C GLN A 17 3.53 -26.21 -16.64
N PRO A 18 2.52 -26.45 -17.52
CA PRO A 18 1.87 -25.35 -18.22
C PRO A 18 1.38 -24.34 -17.20
N MET A 19 1.75 -23.06 -17.42
CA MET A 19 1.39 -21.96 -16.52
C MET A 19 -0.12 -21.72 -16.63
N GLN A 20 -0.87 -22.55 -15.92
CA GLN A 20 -2.32 -22.45 -15.89
C GLN A 20 -2.70 -21.21 -15.06
N GLU A 21 -3.39 -20.29 -15.70
CA GLU A 21 -3.95 -19.13 -15.02
C GLU A 21 -5.03 -19.55 -14.02
N LEU A 22 -5.13 -18.77 -12.95
CA LEU A 22 -6.24 -18.92 -12.01
C LEU A 22 -7.55 -18.57 -12.73
N PRO A 23 -8.62 -19.36 -12.53
CA PRO A 23 -9.90 -19.03 -13.11
C PRO A 23 -10.42 -17.72 -12.52
N VAL A 24 -10.89 -16.82 -13.35
CA VAL A 24 -11.58 -15.61 -12.90
C VAL A 24 -12.93 -16.00 -12.29
N ASP A 25 -13.25 -15.45 -11.12
CA ASP A 25 -14.56 -15.65 -10.50
C ASP A 25 -15.67 -15.10 -11.43
N LYS A 26 -16.54 -16.00 -11.91
CA LYS A 26 -17.61 -15.68 -12.84
C LYS A 26 -18.65 -14.70 -12.26
N ASN A 27 -18.69 -14.56 -10.95
CA ASN A 27 -19.58 -13.64 -10.26
C ASN A 27 -19.02 -12.22 -10.17
N VAL A 28 -17.77 -12.00 -10.58
CA VAL A 28 -17.17 -10.67 -10.65
C VAL A 28 -17.38 -10.11 -12.06
N ARG A 29 -18.12 -9.03 -12.18
CA ARG A 29 -18.21 -8.23 -13.40
C ARG A 29 -16.95 -7.36 -13.48
N ILE A 30 -16.07 -7.67 -14.44
CA ILE A 30 -14.89 -6.87 -14.74
C ILE A 30 -15.14 -6.09 -16.01
N GLY A 31 -14.86 -4.79 -15.99
CA GLY A 31 -14.98 -3.95 -17.17
C GLY A 31 -13.93 -2.84 -17.18
N LYS A 32 -13.79 -2.23 -18.35
CA LYS A 32 -12.95 -1.08 -18.58
C LYS A 32 -13.73 -0.03 -19.35
N LEU A 33 -13.73 1.22 -18.86
CA LEU A 33 -14.33 2.34 -19.57
C LEU A 33 -13.42 2.81 -20.71
N ASP A 34 -13.99 3.52 -21.69
CA ASP A 34 -13.25 4.04 -22.85
C ASP A 34 -12.12 5.01 -22.43
N ASN A 35 -12.24 5.65 -21.27
CA ASN A 35 -11.22 6.51 -20.71
C ASN A 35 -10.06 5.78 -20.02
N GLY A 36 -10.12 4.44 -19.92
CA GLY A 36 -9.07 3.60 -19.34
C GLY A 36 -9.33 3.13 -17.91
N LEU A 37 -10.35 3.68 -17.19
CA LEU A 37 -10.70 3.27 -15.84
C LEU A 37 -11.20 1.83 -15.82
N THR A 38 -10.66 1.03 -14.90
CA THR A 38 -11.06 -0.38 -14.71
C THR A 38 -12.02 -0.49 -13.53
N TYR A 39 -13.02 -1.36 -13.62
CA TYR A 39 -13.94 -1.60 -12.51
C TYR A 39 -14.20 -3.08 -12.28
N TYR A 40 -14.49 -3.40 -11.01
CA TYR A 40 -14.84 -4.72 -10.51
C TYR A 40 -16.13 -4.60 -9.69
N ILE A 41 -17.19 -5.29 -10.10
CA ILE A 41 -18.48 -5.27 -9.40
C ILE A 41 -18.86 -6.69 -9.06
N ARG A 42 -19.21 -6.95 -7.80
CA ARG A 42 -19.62 -8.26 -7.34
C ARG A 42 -20.84 -8.18 -6.43
N HIS A 43 -21.85 -9.00 -6.70
CA HIS A 43 -22.90 -9.25 -5.72
C HIS A 43 -22.38 -10.10 -4.57
N ASN A 44 -22.63 -9.66 -3.33
CA ASN A 44 -22.38 -10.40 -2.10
C ASN A 44 -23.51 -10.08 -1.10
N ALA A 45 -24.36 -11.06 -0.82
CA ALA A 45 -25.51 -10.89 0.06
C ALA A 45 -25.17 -10.80 1.56
N LEU A 46 -23.91 -10.91 1.95
CA LEU A 46 -23.47 -10.85 3.35
C LEU A 46 -22.41 -9.77 3.58
N PRO A 47 -22.67 -8.82 4.50
CA PRO A 47 -23.90 -8.60 5.25
C PRO A 47 -25.03 -8.12 4.33
N GLU A 48 -26.27 -8.52 4.65
CA GLU A 48 -27.45 -8.08 3.89
C GLU A 48 -27.60 -6.57 3.88
N LYS A 49 -28.08 -6.04 2.77
CA LYS A 49 -28.36 -4.61 2.57
C LYS A 49 -27.18 -3.69 2.81
N ARG A 50 -25.97 -4.15 2.50
CA ARG A 50 -24.73 -3.39 2.62
C ARG A 50 -23.90 -3.50 1.36
N VAL A 51 -23.15 -2.41 1.06
CA VAL A 51 -22.22 -2.34 -0.06
C VAL A 51 -20.96 -1.60 0.34
N GLU A 52 -19.83 -2.03 -0.24
CA GLU A 52 -18.50 -1.49 -0.12
C GLU A 52 -18.10 -0.80 -1.42
N PHE A 53 -17.54 0.40 -1.33
CA PHE A 53 -17.01 1.18 -2.45
C PHE A 53 -15.55 1.48 -2.24
N TYR A 54 -14.73 1.20 -3.25
CA TYR A 54 -13.30 1.53 -3.27
C TYR A 54 -12.94 2.18 -4.59
N ILE A 55 -12.07 3.20 -4.53
CA ILE A 55 -11.30 3.64 -5.67
C ILE A 55 -9.81 3.59 -5.31
N ALA A 56 -9.04 2.83 -6.10
CA ALA A 56 -7.60 2.69 -5.95
C ALA A 56 -6.90 3.44 -7.08
N GLN A 57 -5.90 4.22 -6.70
CA GLN A 57 -5.03 4.96 -7.61
C GLN A 57 -3.66 4.25 -7.63
N LYS A 58 -3.09 3.96 -8.79
CA LYS A 58 -1.68 3.52 -8.93
C LYS A 58 -0.73 4.71 -8.78
N VAL A 59 -0.98 5.54 -7.77
CA VAL A 59 -0.36 6.84 -7.54
C VAL A 59 -0.01 6.95 -6.06
N GLY A 60 1.24 7.23 -5.74
CA GLY A 60 1.72 7.39 -4.37
C GLY A 60 2.99 8.24 -4.34
N SER A 61 3.65 8.30 -3.20
CA SER A 61 4.80 9.19 -2.96
C SER A 61 6.00 8.94 -3.85
N ILE A 62 6.15 7.74 -4.43
CA ILE A 62 7.22 7.44 -5.40
C ILE A 62 7.17 8.29 -6.68
N LEU A 63 6.01 8.88 -6.99
CA LEU A 63 5.81 9.71 -8.18
C LEU A 63 6.07 11.20 -7.93
N GLU A 64 6.36 11.57 -6.70
CA GLU A 64 6.64 12.96 -6.32
C GLU A 64 7.99 13.41 -6.85
N GLU A 65 8.06 14.64 -7.34
CA GLU A 65 9.32 15.32 -7.57
C GLU A 65 9.91 15.82 -6.24
N PRO A 66 11.20 16.18 -6.13
CA PRO A 66 11.79 16.60 -4.85
C PRO A 66 11.04 17.74 -4.14
N GLN A 67 10.50 18.70 -4.91
CA GLN A 67 9.70 19.81 -4.36
C GLN A 67 8.25 19.42 -4.01
N GLN A 68 7.84 18.20 -4.32
CA GLN A 68 6.49 17.66 -4.10
C GLN A 68 6.43 16.64 -2.96
N ARG A 69 7.52 16.45 -2.20
CA ARG A 69 7.59 15.40 -1.18
C ARG A 69 6.56 15.58 -0.07
N GLY A 70 5.61 14.63 -0.01
CA GLY A 70 4.47 14.61 0.89
C GLY A 70 3.16 15.03 0.22
N LEU A 71 3.17 15.45 -1.06
CA LEU A 71 1.96 15.93 -1.74
C LEU A 71 1.00 14.80 -2.12
N ALA A 72 1.47 13.56 -2.28
CA ALA A 72 0.59 12.41 -2.46
C ALA A 72 -0.33 12.20 -1.25
N HIS A 73 0.24 12.26 -0.05
CA HIS A 73 -0.49 12.16 1.21
C HIS A 73 -1.33 13.42 1.48
N PHE A 74 -0.78 14.59 1.20
CA PHE A 74 -1.52 15.85 1.30
C PHE A 74 -2.77 15.86 0.40
N LEU A 75 -2.65 15.35 -0.81
CA LEU A 75 -3.77 15.23 -1.76
C LEU A 75 -4.85 14.26 -1.26
N GLU A 76 -4.46 13.19 -0.57
CA GLU A 76 -5.40 12.30 0.11
C GLU A 76 -6.28 13.06 1.09
N HIS A 77 -5.70 13.90 1.94
CA HIS A 77 -6.46 14.76 2.86
C HIS A 77 -7.37 15.75 2.13
N MET A 78 -6.85 16.37 1.07
CA MET A 78 -7.63 17.32 0.27
C MET A 78 -8.88 16.70 -0.37
N ALA A 79 -8.88 15.38 -0.61
CA ALA A 79 -10.03 14.65 -1.13
C ALA A 79 -11.24 14.66 -0.18
N PHE A 80 -11.06 15.01 1.10
CA PHE A 80 -12.12 15.17 2.09
C PHE A 80 -12.47 16.64 2.36
N ASN A 81 -11.63 17.59 1.91
CA ASN A 81 -11.77 19.02 2.20
C ASN A 81 -12.59 19.80 1.17
N GLY A 82 -13.20 19.12 0.21
CA GLY A 82 -14.08 19.69 -0.79
C GLY A 82 -13.86 19.12 -2.17
N THR A 83 -14.95 18.80 -2.83
CA THR A 83 -14.99 18.31 -4.20
C THR A 83 -16.09 19.04 -4.99
N LYS A 84 -16.16 18.81 -6.28
CA LYS A 84 -17.14 19.47 -7.17
C LYS A 84 -18.59 19.33 -6.68
N HIS A 85 -19.01 18.14 -6.27
CA HIS A 85 -20.37 17.87 -5.86
C HIS A 85 -20.57 17.89 -4.33
N PHE A 86 -19.47 17.89 -3.57
CA PHE A 86 -19.45 17.99 -2.12
C PHE A 86 -18.47 19.10 -1.69
N PRO A 87 -18.85 20.38 -1.89
CA PRO A 87 -17.88 21.48 -1.77
C PRO A 87 -17.41 21.75 -0.34
N GLY A 88 -18.19 21.44 0.68
CA GLY A 88 -17.82 21.64 2.08
C GLY A 88 -17.78 23.10 2.54
N ASP A 89 -18.52 23.97 1.89
CA ASP A 89 -18.62 25.41 2.15
C ASP A 89 -20.10 25.87 2.27
N GLU A 90 -20.36 27.20 2.15
CA GLU A 90 -21.71 27.74 2.20
C GLU A 90 -22.63 27.24 1.07
N THR A 91 -22.07 26.63 0.01
CA THR A 91 -22.87 26.14 -1.14
C THR A 91 -23.36 24.72 -0.95
N GLY A 92 -22.74 23.94 -0.03
CA GLY A 92 -23.17 22.57 0.25
C GLY A 92 -22.28 21.81 1.23
N LEU A 93 -22.79 20.64 1.66
CA LEU A 93 -22.06 19.75 2.56
C LEU A 93 -20.83 19.15 1.88
N GLY A 94 -19.76 19.02 2.65
CA GLY A 94 -18.60 18.20 2.27
C GLY A 94 -18.90 16.69 2.41
N ILE A 95 -17.99 15.87 1.90
CA ILE A 95 -18.12 14.38 1.91
C ILE A 95 -18.31 13.87 3.34
N VAL A 96 -17.46 14.29 4.29
CA VAL A 96 -17.51 13.81 5.67
C VAL A 96 -18.85 14.10 6.33
N PRO A 97 -19.30 15.36 6.45
CA PRO A 97 -20.60 15.67 7.08
C PRO A 97 -21.78 15.04 6.31
N TRP A 98 -21.70 14.93 4.97
CA TRP A 98 -22.74 14.23 4.22
C TRP A 98 -22.82 12.76 4.60
N CYS A 99 -21.67 12.05 4.64
CA CYS A 99 -21.58 10.64 5.04
C CYS A 99 -22.14 10.41 6.45
N GLU A 100 -21.80 11.27 7.41
CA GLU A 100 -22.28 11.19 8.78
C GLU A 100 -23.81 11.28 8.88
N THR A 101 -24.47 12.12 8.03
CA THR A 101 -25.93 12.17 7.94
C THR A 101 -26.57 10.85 7.48
N LYS A 102 -25.77 9.94 6.89
CA LYS A 102 -26.19 8.63 6.41
C LYS A 102 -25.72 7.48 7.34
N GLY A 103 -25.15 7.82 8.49
CA GLY A 103 -24.59 6.86 9.43
C GLY A 103 -23.26 6.24 9.01
N ILE A 104 -22.61 6.79 8.00
CA ILE A 104 -21.27 6.43 7.50
C ILE A 104 -20.26 7.27 8.26
N LYS A 105 -19.52 6.68 9.20
CA LYS A 105 -18.62 7.40 10.11
C LYS A 105 -17.21 7.53 9.54
N PHE A 106 -16.66 8.75 9.60
CA PHE A 106 -15.27 8.99 9.27
C PHE A 106 -14.33 8.21 10.22
N GLY A 107 -13.25 7.68 9.69
CA GLY A 107 -12.30 6.84 10.43
C GLY A 107 -12.75 5.39 10.67
N THR A 108 -14.05 5.08 10.46
CA THR A 108 -14.58 3.71 10.61
C THR A 108 -15.08 3.15 9.28
N ASN A 109 -15.93 3.90 8.59
CA ASN A 109 -16.56 3.48 7.33
C ASN A 109 -16.03 4.27 6.14
N LEU A 110 -15.66 5.51 6.35
CA LEU A 110 -15.09 6.42 5.37
C LEU A 110 -13.61 6.59 5.72
N ASN A 111 -12.71 6.13 4.84
CA ASN A 111 -11.27 6.14 5.05
C ASN A 111 -10.51 6.33 3.74
N ALA A 112 -9.22 6.64 3.89
CA ALA A 112 -8.23 6.56 2.83
C ALA A 112 -6.86 6.18 3.41
N TYR A 113 -5.94 5.82 2.54
CA TYR A 113 -4.52 5.71 2.87
C TYR A 113 -3.66 5.95 1.65
N THR A 114 -2.50 6.55 1.87
CA THR A 114 -1.44 6.74 0.88
C THR A 114 -0.23 5.89 1.23
N SER A 115 0.25 5.13 0.27
CA SER A 115 1.51 4.41 0.36
C SER A 115 2.52 4.94 -0.67
N VAL A 116 3.66 4.27 -0.76
CA VAL A 116 4.71 4.66 -1.71
C VAL A 116 4.22 4.64 -3.16
N ASP A 117 3.34 3.72 -3.54
CA ASP A 117 2.98 3.52 -4.94
C ASP A 117 1.47 3.47 -5.22
N GLN A 118 0.64 3.66 -4.21
CA GLN A 118 -0.81 3.70 -4.35
C GLN A 118 -1.47 4.59 -3.31
N THR A 119 -2.64 5.13 -3.68
CA THR A 119 -3.59 5.80 -2.78
C THR A 119 -4.95 5.13 -2.95
N VAL A 120 -5.61 4.82 -1.86
CA VAL A 120 -6.91 4.14 -1.88
C VAL A 120 -7.88 4.91 -1.00
N TYR A 121 -9.08 5.13 -1.51
CA TYR A 121 -10.22 5.69 -0.78
C TYR A 121 -11.32 4.66 -0.70
N ASN A 122 -12.03 4.61 0.43
CA ASN A 122 -13.14 3.68 0.59
C ASN A 122 -14.32 4.25 1.39
N ILE A 123 -15.50 3.76 1.05
CA ILE A 123 -16.75 3.95 1.79
C ILE A 123 -17.30 2.57 2.07
N SER A 124 -17.31 2.18 3.34
CA SER A 124 -17.65 0.83 3.79
C SER A 124 -18.99 0.78 4.49
N ASN A 125 -19.63 -0.40 4.47
CA ASN A 125 -20.87 -0.68 5.18
C ASN A 125 -22.04 0.27 4.81
N VAL A 126 -22.10 0.68 3.54
CA VAL A 126 -23.12 1.61 3.04
C VAL A 126 -24.47 0.91 2.94
N PRO A 127 -25.58 1.49 3.48
CA PRO A 127 -26.92 0.89 3.38
C PRO A 127 -27.43 0.96 1.92
N THR A 128 -27.91 -0.19 1.39
CA THR A 128 -28.46 -0.29 0.03
C THR A 128 -29.97 -0.04 -0.06
N GLU A 129 -30.67 0.05 1.07
CA GLU A 129 -32.11 0.29 1.10
C GLU A 129 -32.52 1.64 0.51
N ASN A 130 -31.64 2.62 0.56
CA ASN A 130 -31.84 3.92 -0.06
C ASN A 130 -30.91 4.10 -1.25
N ILE A 131 -31.44 3.90 -2.45
CA ILE A 131 -30.68 4.01 -3.69
C ILE A 131 -29.99 5.36 -3.89
N ASN A 132 -30.54 6.45 -3.35
CA ASN A 132 -29.91 7.77 -3.43
C ASN A 132 -28.58 7.82 -2.66
N VAL A 133 -28.44 7.02 -1.58
CA VAL A 133 -27.17 6.92 -0.84
C VAL A 133 -26.13 6.21 -1.69
N VAL A 134 -26.50 5.12 -2.36
CA VAL A 134 -25.66 4.39 -3.30
C VAL A 134 -25.22 5.28 -4.46
N ASP A 135 -26.15 6.03 -5.05
CA ASP A 135 -25.86 6.97 -6.15
C ASP A 135 -24.89 8.08 -5.72
N SER A 136 -25.07 8.60 -4.51
CA SER A 136 -24.14 9.60 -3.97
C SER A 136 -22.76 9.03 -3.67
N CYS A 137 -22.66 7.77 -3.23
CA CYS A 137 -21.35 7.12 -3.07
C CYS A 137 -20.64 6.93 -4.41
N LEU A 138 -21.36 6.58 -5.48
CA LEU A 138 -20.78 6.57 -6.84
C LEU A 138 -20.28 7.96 -7.26
N LEU A 139 -21.04 9.02 -6.91
CA LEU A 139 -20.64 10.40 -7.18
C LEU A 139 -19.41 10.82 -6.36
N ILE A 140 -19.27 10.35 -5.12
CA ILE A 140 -18.05 10.54 -4.32
C ILE A 140 -16.86 9.87 -4.99
N LEU A 141 -16.99 8.62 -5.47
CA LEU A 141 -15.90 7.96 -6.23
C LEU A 141 -15.52 8.76 -7.48
N HIS A 142 -16.49 9.31 -8.20
CA HIS A 142 -16.25 10.17 -9.35
C HIS A 142 -15.45 11.41 -8.95
N ASP A 143 -15.84 12.08 -7.87
CA ASP A 143 -15.15 13.28 -7.41
C ASP A 143 -13.72 12.98 -6.93
N TRP A 144 -13.50 11.87 -6.24
CA TRP A 144 -12.16 11.41 -5.89
C TRP A 144 -11.32 11.03 -7.10
N SER A 145 -11.96 10.63 -8.20
CA SER A 145 -11.26 10.31 -9.44
C SER A 145 -10.65 11.55 -10.10
N ASN A 146 -11.42 12.64 -10.24
CA ASN A 146 -10.99 13.79 -11.06
C ASN A 146 -11.59 15.15 -10.72
N ALA A 147 -12.24 15.29 -9.57
CA ALA A 147 -12.98 16.50 -9.24
C ALA A 147 -12.74 17.02 -7.80
N ILE A 148 -11.52 16.79 -7.28
CA ILE A 148 -11.08 17.33 -5.99
C ILE A 148 -10.84 18.84 -6.14
N ASN A 149 -11.40 19.64 -5.23
CA ASN A 149 -11.18 21.07 -5.17
C ASN A 149 -9.88 21.35 -4.41
N LEU A 150 -8.91 21.95 -5.07
CA LEU A 150 -7.65 22.34 -4.44
C LEU A 150 -7.66 23.85 -4.18
N ALA A 151 -8.61 24.31 -3.34
CA ALA A 151 -8.74 25.71 -2.97
C ALA A 151 -7.60 26.12 -2.04
N ASP A 152 -6.97 27.28 -2.32
CA ASP A 152 -5.81 27.79 -1.57
C ASP A 152 -6.07 27.84 -0.07
N LYS A 153 -7.25 28.34 0.33
CA LYS A 153 -7.67 28.43 1.74
C LYS A 153 -7.69 27.07 2.44
N GLU A 154 -8.19 26.04 1.77
CA GLU A 154 -8.25 24.70 2.37
C GLU A 154 -6.87 24.04 2.38
N ILE A 155 -6.03 24.30 1.38
CA ILE A 155 -4.61 23.86 1.40
C ILE A 155 -3.89 24.47 2.60
N ASP A 156 -4.01 25.78 2.83
CA ASP A 156 -3.34 26.42 3.97
C ASP A 156 -3.82 25.90 5.33
N LYS A 157 -5.12 25.63 5.45
CA LYS A 157 -5.70 25.01 6.64
C LYS A 157 -5.13 23.60 6.86
N GLU A 158 -5.05 22.81 5.79
CA GLU A 158 -4.60 21.42 5.87
C GLU A 158 -3.10 21.28 6.16
N ARG A 159 -2.25 22.27 5.80
CA ARG A 159 -0.84 22.31 6.22
C ARG A 159 -0.68 22.15 7.74
N GLY A 160 -1.59 22.75 8.51
CA GLY A 160 -1.59 22.63 9.97
C GLY A 160 -1.86 21.19 10.43
N VAL A 161 -2.83 20.54 9.83
CA VAL A 161 -3.22 19.16 10.15
C VAL A 161 -2.07 18.19 9.82
N ILE A 162 -1.55 18.25 8.59
CA ILE A 162 -0.44 17.39 8.14
C ILE A 162 0.81 17.61 9.00
N ARG A 163 1.11 18.85 9.38
CA ARG A 163 2.24 19.15 10.28
C ARG A 163 2.09 18.48 11.65
N GLU A 164 0.89 18.51 12.24
CA GLU A 164 0.64 17.85 13.52
C GLU A 164 0.71 16.32 13.38
N GLU A 165 0.23 15.77 12.29
CA GLU A 165 0.38 14.36 11.98
C GLU A 165 1.85 13.98 11.81
N TRP A 166 2.62 14.75 11.03
CA TRP A 166 4.06 14.56 10.90
C TRP A 166 4.75 14.56 12.27
N ARG A 167 4.40 15.53 13.12
CA ARG A 167 4.97 15.62 14.48
C ARG A 167 4.63 14.40 15.34
N SER A 168 3.40 13.92 15.28
CA SER A 168 2.95 12.78 16.07
C SER A 168 3.54 11.45 15.61
N ARG A 169 3.79 11.30 14.31
CA ARG A 169 4.41 10.10 13.71
C ARG A 169 5.93 10.10 13.75
N ASN A 170 6.57 11.25 13.95
CA ASN A 170 8.03 11.42 13.94
C ASN A 170 8.69 10.78 15.18
N SER A 171 8.60 9.46 15.28
CA SER A 171 9.25 8.66 16.33
C SER A 171 10.72 8.38 16.01
N GLY A 172 11.52 8.02 17.04
CA GLY A 172 12.90 7.60 16.82
C GLY A 172 13.05 6.46 15.82
N MET A 173 12.12 5.51 15.82
CA MET A 173 12.12 4.41 14.85
C MET A 173 11.90 4.92 13.43
N LEU A 174 10.93 5.82 13.19
CA LEU A 174 10.68 6.37 11.87
C LEU A 174 11.89 7.16 11.36
N ARG A 175 12.56 7.92 12.22
CA ARG A 175 13.79 8.65 11.85
C ARG A 175 14.90 7.70 11.39
N ILE A 176 15.16 6.62 12.17
CA ILE A 176 16.14 5.58 11.79
C ILE A 176 15.77 4.93 10.46
N MET A 177 14.49 4.56 10.25
CA MET A 177 14.03 3.95 9.02
C MET A 177 14.16 4.90 7.82
N THR A 178 13.89 6.18 7.99
CA THR A 178 14.03 7.18 6.94
C THR A 178 15.50 7.36 6.56
N ASP A 179 16.39 7.48 7.53
CA ASP A 179 17.82 7.61 7.29
C ASP A 179 18.41 6.36 6.59
N ALA A 180 17.92 5.17 6.94
CA ALA A 180 18.36 3.91 6.35
C ALA A 180 18.07 3.82 4.84
N GLN A 181 17.04 4.52 4.33
CA GLN A 181 16.62 4.38 2.94
C GLN A 181 17.72 4.67 1.94
N SER A 182 18.55 5.69 2.18
CA SER A 182 19.66 6.04 1.30
C SER A 182 20.70 4.91 1.17
N THR A 183 20.89 4.12 2.24
CA THR A 183 21.78 2.96 2.25
C THR A 183 21.10 1.73 1.62
N LEU A 184 19.82 1.51 1.92
CA LEU A 184 19.07 0.34 1.43
C LEU A 184 18.73 0.44 -0.07
N TYR A 185 18.58 1.66 -0.59
CA TYR A 185 18.19 1.93 -1.97
C TYR A 185 19.15 2.88 -2.67
N PRO A 186 20.46 2.55 -2.76
CA PRO A 186 21.41 3.41 -3.46
C PRO A 186 20.96 3.64 -4.91
N ASP A 187 21.05 4.89 -5.36
CA ASP A 187 20.69 5.32 -6.73
C ASP A 187 19.24 5.01 -7.16
N SER A 188 18.34 4.70 -6.23
CA SER A 188 16.94 4.48 -6.52
C SER A 188 16.04 5.58 -5.94
N LYS A 189 14.91 5.83 -6.59
CA LYS A 189 13.87 6.75 -6.10
C LYS A 189 13.33 6.34 -4.71
N TYR A 190 13.42 5.06 -4.35
CA TYR A 190 13.05 4.55 -3.04
C TYR A 190 13.92 5.09 -1.89
N SER A 191 15.08 5.67 -2.19
CA SER A 191 15.95 6.29 -1.18
C SER A 191 15.30 7.50 -0.47
N ASP A 192 14.26 8.08 -1.06
CA ASP A 192 13.63 9.31 -0.58
C ASP A 192 12.16 9.41 -1.02
N CYS A 193 11.31 8.50 -0.53
CA CYS A 193 9.91 8.41 -0.99
C CYS A 193 8.89 8.13 0.15
N MET A 194 9.24 8.44 1.40
CA MET A 194 8.27 8.22 2.50
C MET A 194 7.01 9.07 2.31
N PRO A 195 5.79 8.49 2.40
CA PRO A 195 4.54 9.22 2.16
C PRO A 195 4.31 10.42 3.06
N ILE A 196 4.83 10.37 4.31
CA ILE A 196 4.73 11.51 5.23
C ILE A 196 5.49 12.75 4.72
N GLY A 197 6.42 12.56 3.81
CA GLY A 197 7.14 13.61 3.09
C GLY A 197 8.09 14.46 3.91
N SER A 198 8.42 15.63 3.36
CA SER A 198 9.29 16.62 3.96
C SER A 198 8.49 17.73 4.62
N ILE A 199 8.75 17.99 5.89
CA ILE A 199 8.08 19.08 6.62
C ILE A 199 8.35 20.46 6.01
N ASP A 200 9.52 20.65 5.44
CA ASP A 200 9.88 21.90 4.77
C ASP A 200 9.06 22.10 3.48
N VAL A 201 8.85 21.04 2.71
CA VAL A 201 7.97 21.07 1.54
C VAL A 201 6.54 21.32 1.98
N ILE A 202 6.00 20.55 2.92
CA ILE A 202 4.62 20.68 3.41
C ILE A 202 4.30 22.12 3.86
N ASN A 203 5.25 22.76 4.54
CA ASN A 203 5.06 24.12 5.01
C ASN A 203 5.10 25.19 3.89
N ASN A 204 5.82 24.94 2.80
CA ASN A 204 6.22 26.00 1.87
C ASN A 204 5.88 25.74 0.40
N PHE A 205 5.36 24.56 0.01
CA PHE A 205 5.08 24.27 -1.39
C PHE A 205 4.11 25.29 -1.99
N PRO A 206 4.34 25.79 -3.23
CA PRO A 206 3.37 26.59 -3.96
C PRO A 206 2.09 25.79 -4.24
N TYR A 207 0.92 26.41 -4.19
CA TYR A 207 -0.35 25.72 -4.48
C TYR A 207 -0.36 25.02 -5.85
N GLN A 208 0.42 25.54 -6.79
CA GLN A 208 0.52 24.95 -8.12
C GLN A 208 1.15 23.57 -8.11
N ASP A 209 2.08 23.30 -7.20
CA ASP A 209 2.79 22.00 -7.15
C ASP A 209 1.84 20.83 -6.86
N ILE A 210 0.88 20.99 -5.94
CA ILE A 210 -0.13 19.97 -5.67
C ILE A 210 -1.13 19.85 -6.83
N ARG A 211 -1.48 20.96 -7.48
CA ARG A 211 -2.34 20.96 -8.67
C ARG A 211 -1.66 20.26 -9.84
N ASP A 212 -0.37 20.47 -10.04
CA ASP A 212 0.43 19.82 -11.08
C ASP A 212 0.56 18.32 -10.81
N TYR A 213 0.79 17.93 -9.55
CA TYR A 213 0.81 16.53 -9.14
C TYR A 213 -0.54 15.86 -9.41
N TYR A 214 -1.64 16.49 -9.01
CA TYR A 214 -2.99 16.02 -9.25
C TYR A 214 -3.30 15.87 -10.73
N ALA A 215 -3.08 16.90 -11.52
CA ALA A 215 -3.33 16.89 -12.97
C ALA A 215 -2.50 15.86 -13.72
N LYS A 216 -1.27 15.60 -13.26
CA LYS A 216 -0.35 14.63 -13.88
C LYS A 216 -0.74 13.20 -13.59
N TRP A 217 -1.20 12.90 -12.37
CA TRP A 217 -1.29 11.53 -11.89
C TRP A 217 -2.70 11.02 -11.61
N TYR A 218 -3.67 11.88 -11.21
CA TYR A 218 -5.05 11.44 -10.98
C TYR A 218 -5.81 11.36 -12.30
N ARG A 219 -5.67 10.22 -12.95
CA ARG A 219 -6.23 9.98 -14.27
C ARG A 219 -6.78 8.55 -14.39
N PRO A 220 -7.82 8.34 -15.19
CA PRO A 220 -8.60 7.09 -15.21
C PRO A 220 -7.80 5.85 -15.59
N ASP A 221 -6.76 5.95 -16.42
CA ASP A 221 -5.90 4.82 -16.79
C ASP A 221 -5.02 4.27 -15.64
N LEU A 222 -4.89 5.04 -14.56
CA LEU A 222 -4.21 4.63 -13.33
C LEU A 222 -5.18 4.29 -12.19
N GLN A 223 -6.49 4.23 -12.47
CA GLN A 223 -7.54 4.05 -11.47
C GLN A 223 -8.27 2.72 -11.61
N GLY A 224 -8.66 2.17 -10.47
CA GLY A 224 -9.53 1.00 -10.40
C GLY A 224 -10.64 1.19 -9.35
N ILE A 225 -11.87 0.84 -9.71
CA ILE A 225 -13.03 0.87 -8.82
C ILE A 225 -13.42 -0.54 -8.44
N VAL A 226 -13.71 -0.76 -7.16
CA VAL A 226 -14.25 -2.02 -6.65
C VAL A 226 -15.55 -1.73 -5.90
N ILE A 227 -16.64 -2.43 -6.28
CA ILE A 227 -17.94 -2.34 -5.62
C ILE A 227 -18.43 -3.73 -5.31
N VAL A 228 -18.62 -4.02 -4.02
CA VAL A 228 -19.02 -5.36 -3.56
C VAL A 228 -20.09 -5.24 -2.48
N GLY A 229 -21.20 -5.95 -2.64
CA GLY A 229 -22.25 -5.94 -1.64
C GLY A 229 -23.58 -6.51 -2.13
N ASP A 230 -24.60 -6.30 -1.33
CA ASP A 230 -25.97 -6.72 -1.65
C ASP A 230 -26.62 -5.72 -2.65
N ILE A 231 -26.22 -5.86 -3.90
CA ILE A 231 -26.53 -4.96 -5.02
C ILE A 231 -26.90 -5.74 -6.29
N ASN A 232 -27.62 -5.07 -7.18
CA ASN A 232 -27.79 -5.54 -8.55
C ASN A 232 -26.60 -5.08 -9.41
N VAL A 233 -25.81 -6.03 -9.92
CA VAL A 233 -24.58 -5.77 -10.66
C VAL A 233 -24.83 -4.97 -11.94
N ASP A 234 -25.88 -5.30 -12.70
CA ASP A 234 -26.19 -4.64 -13.97
C ASP A 234 -26.63 -3.18 -13.75
N GLU A 235 -27.42 -2.95 -12.69
CA GLU A 235 -27.84 -1.59 -12.31
C GLU A 235 -26.64 -0.72 -11.88
N ILE A 236 -25.78 -1.26 -11.03
CA ILE A 236 -24.59 -0.51 -10.55
C ILE A 236 -23.63 -0.26 -11.71
N GLU A 237 -23.41 -1.22 -12.61
CA GLU A 237 -22.59 -1.03 -13.81
C GLU A 237 -23.12 0.10 -14.70
N ALA A 238 -24.43 0.11 -14.95
CA ALA A 238 -25.09 1.16 -15.76
C ALA A 238 -24.95 2.54 -15.11
N LYS A 239 -25.14 2.64 -13.79
CA LYS A 239 -24.95 3.88 -13.01
C LYS A 239 -23.48 4.34 -13.03
N LEU A 240 -22.53 3.45 -12.82
CA LEU A 240 -21.10 3.74 -12.88
C LEU A 240 -20.71 4.31 -14.25
N LYS A 241 -21.11 3.66 -15.34
CA LYS A 241 -20.86 4.13 -16.70
C LYS A 241 -21.44 5.52 -16.97
N LYS A 242 -22.62 5.79 -16.43
CA LYS A 242 -23.27 7.11 -16.55
C LYS A 242 -22.55 8.18 -15.74
N VAL A 243 -22.17 7.89 -14.48
CA VAL A 243 -21.51 8.86 -13.58
C VAL A 243 -20.12 9.22 -14.09
N PHE A 244 -19.38 8.26 -14.68
CA PHE A 244 -18.02 8.49 -15.19
C PHE A 244 -17.96 8.87 -16.68
N ALA A 245 -19.08 9.16 -17.32
CA ALA A 245 -19.13 9.47 -18.76
C ALA A 245 -18.42 10.78 -19.13
N ASP A 246 -18.32 11.75 -18.20
CA ASP A 246 -17.64 13.03 -18.39
C ASP A 246 -16.13 12.97 -18.12
N VAL A 247 -15.65 11.91 -17.45
CA VAL A 247 -14.21 11.71 -17.14
C VAL A 247 -13.48 11.32 -18.41
N LYS A 248 -12.61 12.19 -18.89
CA LYS A 248 -11.92 12.02 -20.16
C LYS A 248 -10.66 11.17 -20.04
N ALA A 249 -10.35 10.43 -21.11
CA ALA A 249 -9.05 9.77 -21.24
C ALA A 249 -7.91 10.82 -21.24
N PRO A 250 -6.76 10.51 -20.61
CA PRO A 250 -5.63 11.43 -20.60
C PRO A 250 -5.03 11.59 -22.01
N VAL A 251 -4.60 12.82 -22.34
CA VAL A 251 -3.93 13.11 -23.61
C VAL A 251 -2.41 13.18 -23.37
N ASN A 252 -1.64 12.35 -24.09
CA ASN A 252 -0.19 12.25 -23.93
C ASN A 252 0.24 12.09 -22.45
N PRO A 253 -0.29 11.08 -21.74
CA PRO A 253 -0.04 10.94 -20.31
C PRO A 253 1.44 10.66 -20.02
N ALA A 254 1.94 11.19 -18.90
CA ALA A 254 3.25 10.81 -18.39
C ALA A 254 3.31 9.31 -18.11
N GLU A 255 4.44 8.66 -18.41
CA GLU A 255 4.63 7.25 -18.12
C GLU A 255 4.64 7.02 -16.59
N ARG A 256 3.93 5.98 -16.14
CA ARG A 256 3.99 5.51 -14.76
C ARG A 256 5.20 4.59 -14.60
N ILE A 257 6.33 5.16 -14.17
CA ILE A 257 7.58 4.43 -14.01
C ILE A 257 7.56 3.58 -12.75
N TYR A 258 7.99 2.32 -12.86
CA TYR A 258 8.33 1.44 -11.74
C TYR A 258 9.85 1.49 -11.53
N TYR A 259 10.26 2.21 -10.49
CA TYR A 259 11.68 2.46 -10.25
C TYR A 259 12.40 1.18 -9.83
N PRO A 260 13.54 0.84 -10.45
CA PRO A 260 14.30 -0.34 -10.08
C PRO A 260 15.05 -0.14 -8.76
N VAL A 261 15.37 -1.27 -8.12
CA VAL A 261 16.34 -1.35 -7.02
C VAL A 261 17.47 -2.26 -7.48
N ALA A 262 18.69 -1.74 -7.45
CA ALA A 262 19.86 -2.49 -7.91
C ALA A 262 20.20 -3.66 -6.97
N ASP A 263 20.81 -4.71 -7.55
CA ASP A 263 21.48 -5.75 -6.75
C ASP A 263 22.79 -5.22 -6.17
N ASN A 264 23.23 -5.84 -5.10
CA ASN A 264 24.51 -5.53 -4.44
C ASN A 264 25.38 -6.78 -4.38
N GLN A 265 26.71 -6.59 -4.58
CA GLN A 265 27.70 -7.66 -4.45
C GLN A 265 28.12 -7.84 -2.99
N GLU A 266 28.32 -6.73 -2.29
CA GLU A 266 28.66 -6.68 -0.88
C GLU A 266 27.41 -6.33 -0.05
N PRO A 267 27.31 -6.75 1.22
CA PRO A 267 26.21 -6.38 2.09
C PRO A 267 26.08 -4.86 2.24
N LEU A 268 24.87 -4.34 2.09
CA LEU A 268 24.54 -2.97 2.46
C LEU A 268 24.31 -2.94 3.96
N ILE A 269 25.06 -2.12 4.68
CA ILE A 269 25.00 -2.06 6.16
C ILE A 269 24.63 -0.64 6.56
N TYR A 270 23.56 -0.52 7.33
CA TYR A 270 23.16 0.72 8.00
C TYR A 270 23.13 0.50 9.51
N ILE A 271 23.72 1.40 10.24
CA ILE A 271 23.69 1.43 11.71
C ILE A 271 23.15 2.78 12.15
N GLY A 272 21.97 2.80 12.73
CA GLY A 272 21.29 3.99 13.22
C GLY A 272 21.08 3.97 14.72
N THR A 273 21.08 5.13 15.34
CA THR A 273 20.74 5.31 16.76
C THR A 273 19.80 6.49 16.93
N ASP A 274 18.85 6.36 17.84
CA ASP A 274 18.01 7.47 18.28
C ASP A 274 17.74 7.37 19.78
N LYS A 275 17.69 8.51 20.46
CA LYS A 275 17.47 8.60 21.91
C LYS A 275 16.14 7.99 22.40
N GLU A 276 15.16 7.90 21.53
CA GLU A 276 13.85 7.32 21.83
C GLU A 276 13.82 5.80 21.65
N VAL A 277 14.77 5.22 20.91
CA VAL A 277 14.87 3.79 20.67
C VAL A 277 15.78 3.18 21.73
N LYS A 278 15.18 2.46 22.68
CA LYS A 278 15.88 1.94 23.85
C LYS A 278 16.40 0.52 23.70
N ASN A 279 15.73 -0.28 22.88
CA ASN A 279 16.12 -1.67 22.66
C ASN A 279 16.74 -1.80 21.27
N PRO A 280 17.91 -2.45 21.16
CA PRO A 280 18.48 -2.71 19.86
C PRO A 280 17.63 -3.71 19.07
N TYR A 281 17.59 -3.52 17.76
CA TYR A 281 16.99 -4.46 16.83
C TYR A 281 17.86 -4.57 15.58
N VAL A 282 17.70 -5.66 14.87
CA VAL A 282 18.36 -5.94 13.60
C VAL A 282 17.32 -6.43 12.59
N ASN A 283 17.41 -5.90 11.37
CA ASN A 283 16.67 -6.37 10.22
C ASN A 283 17.66 -6.84 9.18
N ILE A 284 17.49 -8.05 8.67
CA ILE A 284 18.36 -8.65 7.66
C ILE A 284 17.50 -9.01 6.45
N PHE A 285 17.86 -8.48 5.29
CA PHE A 285 17.12 -8.70 4.05
C PHE A 285 17.95 -9.50 3.05
N PHE A 286 17.40 -10.60 2.56
CA PHE A 286 17.93 -11.34 1.43
C PHE A 286 17.11 -11.02 0.19
N LYS A 287 17.58 -10.05 -0.55
CA LYS A 287 16.89 -9.40 -1.67
C LYS A 287 16.96 -10.25 -2.95
N GLN A 288 15.88 -10.26 -3.71
CA GLN A 288 15.77 -10.88 -5.03
C GLN A 288 14.80 -10.11 -5.94
N ASP A 289 14.80 -10.45 -7.23
CA ASP A 289 13.84 -9.87 -8.17
C ASP A 289 12.41 -10.22 -7.79
N ALA A 290 11.51 -9.24 -7.89
CA ALA A 290 10.10 -9.47 -7.69
C ALA A 290 9.54 -10.36 -8.81
N THR A 291 8.59 -11.22 -8.45
CA THR A 291 7.87 -12.02 -9.45
C THR A 291 7.16 -11.10 -10.43
N PRO A 292 7.35 -11.28 -11.76
CA PRO A 292 6.63 -10.49 -12.76
C PRO A 292 5.10 -10.58 -12.59
N ASP A 293 4.41 -9.45 -12.75
CA ASP A 293 2.96 -9.39 -12.58
C ASP A 293 2.20 -10.35 -13.52
N SER A 294 2.75 -10.63 -14.71
CA SER A 294 2.19 -11.61 -15.65
C SER A 294 2.17 -13.05 -15.13
N LEU A 295 2.92 -13.36 -14.07
CA LEU A 295 2.96 -14.68 -13.45
C LEU A 295 2.10 -14.77 -12.19
N LYS A 296 1.72 -13.64 -11.60
CA LYS A 296 1.03 -13.59 -10.30
C LYS A 296 -0.41 -14.13 -10.35
N ASN A 297 -1.00 -14.25 -11.54
CA ASN A 297 -2.33 -14.83 -11.75
C ASN A 297 -2.31 -16.34 -12.05
N THR A 298 -1.20 -17.03 -11.83
CA THR A 298 -1.04 -18.46 -12.13
C THR A 298 -1.21 -19.35 -10.90
N ILE A 299 -1.66 -20.60 -11.12
CA ILE A 299 -1.74 -21.62 -10.06
C ILE A 299 -0.35 -21.88 -9.46
N ALA A 300 0.71 -21.89 -10.30
CA ALA A 300 2.08 -22.11 -9.85
C ALA A 300 2.53 -21.01 -8.86
N TYR A 301 2.23 -19.74 -9.15
CA TYR A 301 2.53 -18.64 -8.23
C TYR A 301 1.77 -18.79 -6.91
N TYR A 302 0.46 -19.08 -6.98
CA TYR A 302 -0.36 -19.26 -5.79
C TYR A 302 0.15 -20.41 -4.91
N ALA A 303 0.48 -21.56 -5.52
CA ALA A 303 1.07 -22.69 -4.81
C ALA A 303 2.42 -22.34 -4.17
N THR A 304 3.26 -21.58 -4.87
CA THR A 304 4.55 -21.12 -4.35
C THR A 304 4.35 -20.19 -3.14
N GLN A 305 3.43 -19.22 -3.23
CA GLN A 305 3.13 -18.32 -2.10
C GLN A 305 2.59 -19.10 -0.88
N TYR A 306 1.77 -20.11 -1.12
CA TYR A 306 1.31 -21.00 -0.04
C TYR A 306 2.47 -21.75 0.64
N MET A 307 3.39 -22.35 -0.14
CA MET A 307 4.57 -23.04 0.39
C MET A 307 5.49 -22.07 1.16
N VAL A 308 5.72 -20.87 0.63
CA VAL A 308 6.50 -19.80 1.30
C VAL A 308 5.86 -19.42 2.63
N SER A 309 4.54 -19.20 2.63
CA SER A 309 3.80 -18.89 3.86
C SER A 309 3.92 -20.00 4.92
N MET A 310 3.82 -21.27 4.50
CA MET A 310 4.03 -22.40 5.41
C MET A 310 5.45 -22.42 5.97
N ALA A 311 6.48 -22.22 5.13
CA ALA A 311 7.87 -22.19 5.55
C ALA A 311 8.15 -21.06 6.56
N MET A 312 7.60 -19.86 6.31
CA MET A 312 7.72 -18.74 7.25
C MET A 312 7.02 -19.04 8.57
N ASN A 313 5.82 -19.61 8.53
CA ASN A 313 5.10 -20.02 9.76
C ASN A 313 5.91 -21.04 10.58
N MET A 314 6.49 -22.07 9.95
CA MET A 314 7.32 -23.06 10.63
C MET A 314 8.58 -22.43 11.23
N LEU A 315 9.25 -21.52 10.51
CA LEU A 315 10.42 -20.82 11.03
C LEU A 315 10.05 -19.92 12.20
N ASN A 316 8.95 -19.19 12.11
CA ASN A 316 8.44 -18.34 13.19
C ASN A 316 8.06 -19.13 14.44
N ASN A 317 7.50 -20.34 14.29
CA ASN A 317 7.25 -21.24 15.43
C ASN A 317 8.55 -21.60 16.16
N ARG A 318 9.61 -21.96 15.43
CA ARG A 318 10.93 -22.25 16.02
C ARG A 318 11.53 -21.04 16.73
N LEU A 319 11.46 -19.85 16.11
CA LEU A 319 11.92 -18.62 16.74
C LEU A 319 11.12 -18.33 18.01
N ASN A 320 9.81 -18.58 18.01
CA ASN A 320 8.96 -18.43 19.17
C ASN A 320 9.29 -19.42 20.30
N GLU A 321 9.62 -20.67 19.98
CA GLU A 321 10.10 -21.66 20.95
C GLU A 321 11.39 -21.20 21.63
N LEU A 322 12.36 -20.69 20.87
CA LEU A 322 13.61 -20.14 21.42
C LEU A 322 13.36 -18.94 22.33
N ARG A 323 12.38 -18.08 21.99
CA ARG A 323 11.96 -16.96 22.84
C ARG A 323 11.43 -17.40 24.20
N GLN A 324 10.84 -18.59 24.29
CA GLN A 324 10.24 -19.12 25.52
C GLN A 324 11.24 -19.88 26.41
N THR A 325 12.50 -20.00 26.00
CA THR A 325 13.54 -20.63 26.83
C THR A 325 13.89 -19.80 28.06
N ALA A 326 14.55 -20.40 29.06
CA ALA A 326 14.95 -19.71 30.28
C ALA A 326 15.90 -18.52 30.01
N ASN A 327 16.76 -18.64 29.00
CA ASN A 327 17.70 -17.61 28.57
C ASN A 327 17.50 -17.33 27.07
N PRO A 328 16.47 -16.59 26.68
CA PRO A 328 16.18 -16.38 25.28
C PRO A 328 17.23 -15.51 24.59
N PRO A 329 17.64 -15.85 23.36
CA PRO A 329 18.65 -15.09 22.62
C PRO A 329 18.14 -13.71 22.15
N PHE A 330 16.82 -13.52 22.12
CA PHE A 330 16.16 -12.29 21.72
C PHE A 330 14.87 -12.07 22.53
N THR A 331 14.36 -10.85 22.53
CA THR A 331 13.06 -10.50 23.13
C THR A 331 11.91 -10.74 22.16
N SER A 332 12.16 -10.57 20.88
CA SER A 332 11.27 -10.96 19.77
C SER A 332 12.12 -11.29 18.54
N ALA A 333 11.61 -12.17 17.70
CA ALA A 333 12.16 -12.43 16.37
C ALA A 333 11.04 -12.84 15.41
N SER A 334 11.20 -12.53 14.13
CA SER A 334 10.30 -12.93 13.06
C SER A 334 11.04 -13.18 11.76
N ALA A 335 10.41 -13.98 10.89
CA ALA A 335 10.82 -14.18 9.51
C ALA A 335 9.62 -13.90 8.60
N GLU A 336 9.83 -13.11 7.58
CA GLU A 336 8.81 -12.74 6.61
C GLU A 336 9.35 -12.81 5.19
N TYR A 337 8.48 -13.09 4.22
CA TYR A 337 8.80 -12.99 2.81
C TYR A 337 7.78 -12.10 2.11
N GLY A 338 8.26 -11.09 1.42
CA GLY A 338 7.42 -10.12 0.75
C GLY A 338 8.23 -9.07 0.02
N ASN A 339 7.67 -7.89 -0.14
CA ASN A 339 8.38 -6.77 -0.75
C ASN A 339 9.66 -6.44 0.03
N TYR A 340 10.71 -6.05 -0.69
CA TYR A 340 11.92 -5.53 -0.06
C TYR A 340 11.62 -4.18 0.57
N PHE A 341 11.22 -4.21 1.84
CA PHE A 341 10.79 -3.09 2.67
C PHE A 341 9.72 -2.23 1.96
N LEU A 342 10.10 -1.13 1.28
CA LEU A 342 9.17 -0.24 0.57
C LEU A 342 9.01 -0.58 -0.93
N ALA A 343 9.98 -1.30 -1.51
CA ALA A 343 10.08 -1.46 -2.96
C ALA A 343 9.22 -2.62 -3.46
N LYS A 344 8.25 -2.34 -4.33
CA LYS A 344 7.48 -3.36 -5.07
C LYS A 344 8.27 -4.04 -6.20
N THR A 345 9.39 -3.46 -6.61
CA THR A 345 10.23 -3.99 -7.70
C THR A 345 11.27 -5.00 -7.22
N LYS A 346 11.35 -5.25 -5.91
CA LYS A 346 12.16 -6.30 -5.28
C LYS A 346 11.35 -7.01 -4.20
N GLU A 347 11.60 -8.30 -4.05
CA GLU A 347 11.14 -9.11 -2.92
C GLU A 347 12.33 -9.44 -2.02
N ALA A 348 12.07 -9.80 -0.77
CA ALA A 348 13.09 -10.25 0.15
C ALA A 348 12.55 -11.26 1.17
N LEU A 349 13.41 -12.16 1.60
CA LEU A 349 13.31 -12.79 2.91
C LEU A 349 13.85 -11.79 3.93
N ALA A 350 13.02 -11.38 4.88
CA ALA A 350 13.39 -10.55 6.02
C ALA A 350 13.50 -11.41 7.28
N LEU A 351 14.56 -11.21 8.05
CA LEU A 351 14.75 -11.76 9.39
C LEU A 351 14.91 -10.59 10.35
N ASP A 352 14.03 -10.51 11.32
CA ASP A 352 13.98 -9.44 12.30
C ASP A 352 14.22 -9.98 13.69
N ALA A 353 14.99 -9.26 14.50
CA ALA A 353 15.12 -9.56 15.92
C ALA A 353 15.33 -8.32 16.76
N SER A 354 14.77 -8.33 17.98
CA SER A 354 15.08 -7.35 19.02
C SER A 354 15.67 -8.05 20.23
N SER A 355 16.52 -7.35 20.97
CA SER A 355 17.19 -7.91 22.15
C SER A 355 17.25 -6.92 23.32
N LYS A 356 17.76 -7.39 24.44
CA LYS A 356 18.28 -6.51 25.50
C LYS A 356 19.53 -5.79 25.01
N ILE A 357 19.94 -4.71 25.71
CA ILE A 357 21.00 -3.81 25.26
C ILE A 357 22.27 -4.52 24.77
N ASP A 358 22.74 -5.54 25.44
CA ASP A 358 24.00 -6.23 25.10
C ASP A 358 23.76 -7.56 24.33
N GLY A 359 22.57 -7.77 23.81
CA GLY A 359 22.18 -9.07 23.23
C GLY A 359 22.04 -9.10 21.72
N ILE A 360 22.32 -8.02 20.99
CA ILE A 360 22.00 -7.91 19.57
C ILE A 360 22.81 -8.88 18.70
N ASP A 361 24.09 -9.09 19.01
CA ASP A 361 24.96 -10.02 18.27
C ASP A 361 24.46 -11.46 18.38
N LEU A 362 24.04 -11.87 19.59
CA LEU A 362 23.47 -13.19 19.82
C LEU A 362 22.13 -13.33 19.09
N ALA A 363 21.29 -12.30 19.14
CA ALA A 363 20.00 -12.28 18.45
C ALA A 363 20.19 -12.42 16.93
N MET A 364 21.04 -11.59 16.33
CA MET A 364 21.38 -11.64 14.91
C MET A 364 21.93 -13.01 14.51
N LYS A 365 22.92 -13.52 15.25
CA LYS A 365 23.50 -14.84 15.00
C LYS A 365 22.43 -15.93 15.03
N THR A 366 21.57 -15.92 16.04
CA THR A 366 20.56 -16.97 16.23
C THR A 366 19.53 -16.98 15.10
N VAL A 367 19.01 -15.84 14.66
CA VAL A 367 18.04 -15.81 13.54
C VAL A 367 18.67 -16.27 12.24
N LEU A 368 19.94 -15.94 11.99
CA LEU A 368 20.69 -16.42 10.83
C LEU A 368 20.94 -17.95 10.89
N GLU A 369 21.35 -18.47 12.06
CA GLU A 369 21.56 -19.90 12.26
C GLU A 369 20.27 -20.71 12.08
N GLU A 370 19.14 -20.21 12.59
CA GLU A 370 17.85 -20.90 12.43
C GLU A 370 17.34 -20.87 10.98
N ALA A 371 17.52 -19.77 10.28
CA ALA A 371 17.21 -19.68 8.87
C ALA A 371 18.09 -20.63 8.05
N GLU A 372 19.40 -20.65 8.32
CA GLU A 372 20.36 -21.56 7.66
C GLU A 372 20.09 -23.02 8.01
N ARG A 373 19.70 -23.31 9.25
CA ARG A 373 19.29 -24.65 9.68
C ARG A 373 18.02 -25.10 8.93
N ALA A 374 17.01 -24.23 8.80
CA ALA A 374 15.82 -24.53 8.02
C ALA A 374 16.17 -24.78 6.53
N ARG A 375 17.08 -23.99 5.98
CA ARG A 375 17.56 -24.18 4.61
C ARG A 375 18.24 -25.51 4.38
N ARG A 376 19.12 -25.95 5.30
CA ARG A 376 19.92 -27.19 5.14
C ARG A 376 19.13 -28.44 5.45
N PHE A 377 18.29 -28.40 6.46
CA PHE A 377 17.70 -29.60 7.06
C PHE A 377 16.16 -29.61 7.00
N GLY A 378 15.55 -28.51 6.56
CA GLY A 378 14.10 -28.38 6.56
C GLY A 378 13.52 -28.33 7.98
N PHE A 379 12.28 -28.77 8.09
CA PHE A 379 11.55 -28.88 9.34
C PHE A 379 11.20 -30.33 9.58
N THR A 380 11.39 -30.79 10.82
CA THR A 380 10.96 -32.14 11.24
C THR A 380 9.45 -32.13 11.53
N ALA A 381 8.81 -33.30 11.31
CA ALA A 381 7.42 -33.51 11.65
C ALA A 381 7.20 -33.46 13.18
#